data_6e41ca01a0678287f9658e5d80ebbc95
#
_entry.id   6e41ca01a0678287f9658e5d80ebbc95
#
_cell.length_a   1.000
_cell.length_b   1.000
_cell.length_c   1.000
_cell.angle_alpha   90.00
_cell.angle_beta   90.00
_cell.angle_gamma   90.00
#
_symmetry.space_group_name_H-M   'P 1'
#
loop_
_entity.id
_entity.type
_entity.pdbx_description
1 polymer ?
#
loop_
_entity_poly.entity_id
_entity_poly.type
_entity_poly.pdbx_seq_one_letter_code
_entity_poly.pdbx_strand_id
1 'polypeptide(L)'
;MARGKLKRKIPQLQQALAGRVRDHHRFLIAEYLDEWEALEERIGRMEAEIDKHIRPFETAVTLWQTIPGVERVTACSLVAELGVNMNQFPSAQHLASWAALCPGNHESAGKRKSGKTRDGNKWLRRSLCQAAWAVTRKKHCYLSAQFRRLAARRGAKRAVVAVSHTILIIAFHILKSGQGYHELGGNYLEQINKDQLQRYFVKRLERLGLKVTLEPATAVA
;
A
#
# COMPACT_ATOMS: atom_id res chain seq x y z
N MET A 1 21.78 17.37 -1.17
CA MET A 1 21.19 18.75 -1.19
C MET A 1 20.30 18.97 0.04
N ALA A 2 20.33 20.15 0.65
CA ALA A 2 19.49 20.47 1.82
C ALA A 2 18.01 20.58 1.42
N ARG A 3 17.11 19.91 2.17
CA ARG A 3 15.65 19.91 1.91
C ARG A 3 14.87 20.55 3.07
N GLY A 4 13.69 21.11 2.77
CA GLY A 4 12.78 21.66 3.76
C GLY A 4 13.40 22.81 4.59
N LYS A 5 13.29 22.75 5.91
CA LYS A 5 13.82 23.77 6.85
C LYS A 5 15.33 23.96 6.77
N LEU A 6 16.09 22.96 6.32
CA LEU A 6 17.54 23.04 6.16
C LEU A 6 17.95 23.95 5.00
N LYS A 7 17.11 24.14 3.96
CA LYS A 7 17.41 25.09 2.86
C LYS A 7 17.66 26.51 3.37
N ARG A 8 16.88 26.96 4.34
CA ARG A 8 17.02 28.30 4.94
C ARG A 8 18.28 28.44 5.80
N LYS A 9 18.91 27.33 6.19
CA LYS A 9 20.11 27.30 7.04
C LYS A 9 21.39 26.99 6.26
N ILE A 10 21.35 26.96 4.92
CA ILE A 10 22.52 26.67 4.10
C ILE A 10 23.74 27.60 4.45
N PRO A 11 23.59 28.93 4.57
CA PRO A 11 24.73 29.79 4.93
C PRO A 11 25.32 29.45 6.30
N GLN A 12 24.45 29.17 7.28
CA GLN A 12 24.87 28.78 8.63
C GLN A 12 25.58 27.42 8.65
N LEU A 13 25.10 26.47 7.83
CA LEU A 13 25.74 25.16 7.65
C LEU A 13 27.10 25.29 6.99
N GLN A 14 27.24 26.14 5.96
CA GLN A 14 28.52 26.44 5.31
C GLN A 14 29.51 27.03 6.30
N GLN A 15 29.08 27.98 7.09
CA GLN A 15 29.93 28.60 8.13
C GLN A 15 30.32 27.59 9.22
N ALA A 16 29.40 26.74 9.66
CA ALA A 16 29.65 25.69 10.66
C ALA A 16 30.63 24.60 10.16
N LEU A 17 30.65 24.33 8.85
CA LEU A 17 31.55 23.39 8.21
C LEU A 17 32.91 23.99 7.83
N ALA A 18 33.01 25.34 7.78
CA ALA A 18 34.26 26.02 7.43
C ALA A 18 35.39 25.63 8.40
N GLY A 19 36.53 25.20 7.87
CA GLY A 19 37.70 24.76 8.62
C GLY A 19 37.59 23.37 9.27
N ARG A 20 36.41 22.70 9.24
CA ARG A 20 36.22 21.33 9.76
C ARG A 20 36.36 20.26 8.70
N VAL A 21 36.22 20.61 7.43
CA VAL A 21 36.39 19.72 6.29
C VAL A 21 37.86 19.75 5.85
N ARG A 22 38.57 18.65 6.11
CA ARG A 22 39.97 18.44 5.72
C ARG A 22 40.05 17.86 4.29
N ASP A 23 41.25 17.83 3.69
CA ASP A 23 41.43 17.36 2.31
C ASP A 23 40.98 15.93 2.07
N HIS A 24 41.23 15.02 3.01
CA HIS A 24 40.73 13.64 2.92
C HIS A 24 39.20 13.57 2.97
N HIS A 25 38.50 14.44 3.69
CA HIS A 25 37.04 14.55 3.66
C HIS A 25 36.55 15.06 2.31
N ARG A 26 37.23 16.03 1.73
CA ARG A 26 36.90 16.57 0.40
C ARG A 26 37.07 15.52 -0.66
N PHE A 27 38.16 14.76 -0.61
CA PHE A 27 38.38 13.63 -1.51
C PHE A 27 37.26 12.60 -1.42
N LEU A 28 36.94 12.11 -0.20
CA LEU A 28 35.85 11.15 -0.02
C LEU A 28 34.47 11.66 -0.45
N ILE A 29 34.20 12.95 -0.18
CA ILE A 29 32.93 13.55 -0.62
C ILE A 29 32.87 13.63 -2.13
N ALA A 30 33.95 13.99 -2.82
CA ALA A 30 34.01 14.00 -4.28
C ALA A 30 33.72 12.61 -4.85
N GLU A 31 34.43 11.56 -4.38
CA GLU A 31 34.22 10.19 -4.81
C GLU A 31 32.76 9.72 -4.63
N TYR A 32 32.14 10.03 -3.49
CA TYR A 32 30.74 9.68 -3.25
C TYR A 32 29.76 10.47 -4.14
N LEU A 33 30.08 11.71 -4.48
CA LEU A 33 29.26 12.50 -5.40
C LEU A 33 29.36 11.95 -6.83
N ASP A 34 30.56 11.60 -7.28
CA ASP A 34 30.80 11.00 -8.59
C ASP A 34 30.08 9.63 -8.70
N GLU A 35 30.15 8.81 -7.65
CA GLU A 35 29.42 7.55 -7.61
C GLU A 35 27.89 7.77 -7.63
N TRP A 36 27.39 8.77 -6.91
CA TRP A 36 25.98 9.14 -6.94
C TRP A 36 25.52 9.53 -8.35
N GLU A 37 26.25 10.44 -9.00
CA GLU A 37 25.93 10.89 -10.34
C GLU A 37 25.92 9.72 -11.34
N ALA A 38 26.92 8.85 -11.27
CA ALA A 38 26.98 7.63 -12.09
C ALA A 38 25.79 6.68 -11.85
N LEU A 39 25.33 6.56 -10.58
CA LEU A 39 24.17 5.75 -10.24
C LEU A 39 22.87 6.39 -10.74
N GLU A 40 22.71 7.71 -10.61
CA GLU A 40 21.53 8.43 -11.13
C GLU A 40 21.43 8.28 -12.65
N GLU A 41 22.54 8.41 -13.37
CA GLU A 41 22.57 8.18 -14.82
C GLU A 41 22.19 6.74 -15.17
N ARG A 42 22.70 5.75 -14.43
CA ARG A 42 22.35 4.34 -14.64
C ARG A 42 20.86 4.07 -14.38
N ILE A 43 20.30 4.65 -13.32
CA ILE A 43 18.86 4.56 -13.02
C ILE A 43 18.05 5.14 -14.18
N GLY A 44 18.41 6.34 -14.66
CA GLY A 44 17.72 6.98 -15.79
C GLY A 44 17.73 6.13 -17.06
N ARG A 45 18.86 5.47 -17.36
CA ARG A 45 18.93 4.53 -18.50
C ARG A 45 18.01 3.32 -18.31
N MET A 46 17.95 2.75 -17.11
CA MET A 46 17.06 1.63 -16.80
C MET A 46 15.59 2.04 -16.85
N GLU A 47 15.24 3.21 -16.34
CA GLU A 47 13.87 3.74 -16.41
C GLU A 47 13.43 3.96 -17.84
N ALA A 48 14.29 4.53 -18.70
CA ALA A 48 14.01 4.71 -20.11
C ALA A 48 13.78 3.38 -20.85
N GLU A 49 14.52 2.34 -20.50
CA GLU A 49 14.33 1.01 -21.08
C GLU A 49 13.05 0.34 -20.58
N ILE A 50 12.74 0.45 -19.29
CA ILE A 50 11.46 -0.01 -18.71
C ILE A 50 10.28 0.68 -19.42
N ASP A 51 10.35 1.99 -19.65
CA ASP A 51 9.28 2.74 -20.30
C ASP A 51 9.02 2.27 -21.74
N LYS A 52 10.06 1.87 -22.49
CA LYS A 52 9.87 1.26 -23.81
C LYS A 52 9.06 -0.03 -23.75
N HIS A 53 9.37 -0.90 -22.79
CA HIS A 53 8.69 -2.18 -22.62
C HIS A 53 7.28 -2.05 -22.02
N ILE A 54 7.06 -1.03 -21.20
CA ILE A 54 5.75 -0.75 -20.58
C ILE A 54 4.79 -0.05 -21.52
N ARG A 55 5.28 0.68 -22.52
CA ARG A 55 4.46 1.46 -23.46
C ARG A 55 3.23 0.70 -24.04
N PRO A 56 3.32 -0.57 -24.44
CA PRO A 56 2.14 -1.33 -24.90
C PRO A 56 1.08 -1.55 -23.83
N PHE A 57 1.42 -1.41 -22.56
CA PHE A 57 0.58 -1.69 -21.39
C PHE A 57 0.20 -0.43 -20.63
N GLU A 58 0.44 0.75 -21.18
CA GLU A 58 0.25 2.04 -20.48
C GLU A 58 -1.20 2.23 -20.01
N THR A 59 -2.17 1.74 -20.77
CA THR A 59 -3.59 1.75 -20.35
C THR A 59 -3.80 0.98 -19.05
N ALA A 60 -3.20 -0.20 -18.90
CA ALA A 60 -3.31 -1.00 -17.69
C ALA A 60 -2.58 -0.34 -16.50
N VAL A 61 -1.41 0.26 -16.77
CA VAL A 61 -0.66 1.02 -15.77
C VAL A 61 -1.50 2.19 -15.26
N THR A 62 -2.09 2.99 -16.14
CA THR A 62 -2.94 4.13 -15.80
C THR A 62 -4.16 3.69 -14.98
N LEU A 63 -4.81 2.60 -15.38
CA LEU A 63 -5.94 2.04 -14.65
C LEU A 63 -5.55 1.61 -13.23
N TRP A 64 -4.42 0.93 -13.06
CA TRP A 64 -3.96 0.51 -11.74
C TRP A 64 -3.49 1.66 -10.85
N GLN A 65 -2.97 2.75 -11.44
CA GLN A 65 -2.60 3.96 -10.68
C GLN A 65 -3.82 4.67 -10.06
N THR A 66 -5.04 4.35 -10.49
CA THR A 66 -6.25 4.84 -9.82
C THR A 66 -6.42 4.24 -8.42
N ILE A 67 -5.79 3.08 -8.12
CA ILE A 67 -5.84 2.44 -6.80
C ILE A 67 -5.01 3.24 -5.81
N PRO A 68 -5.56 3.64 -4.66
CA PRO A 68 -4.80 4.34 -3.63
C PRO A 68 -3.54 3.57 -3.21
N GLY A 69 -2.39 4.24 -3.27
CA GLY A 69 -1.09 3.68 -2.91
C GLY A 69 -0.39 2.90 -4.01
N VAL A 70 -1.00 2.76 -5.18
CA VAL A 70 -0.36 2.19 -6.37
C VAL A 70 0.15 3.33 -7.24
N GLU A 71 1.44 3.58 -7.17
CA GLU A 71 2.15 4.53 -8.02
C GLU A 71 2.72 3.81 -9.26
N ARG A 72 3.25 4.58 -10.25
CA ARG A 72 3.77 4.06 -11.50
C ARG A 72 4.69 2.85 -11.34
N VAL A 73 5.67 2.92 -10.44
CA VAL A 73 6.62 1.81 -10.19
C VAL A 73 5.90 0.54 -9.75
N THR A 74 4.92 0.66 -8.85
CA THR A 74 4.10 -0.49 -8.42
C THR A 74 3.26 -1.03 -9.56
N ALA A 75 2.62 -0.16 -10.35
CA ALA A 75 1.80 -0.56 -11.49
C ALA A 75 2.65 -1.29 -12.56
N CYS A 76 3.84 -0.77 -12.88
CA CYS A 76 4.79 -1.45 -13.78
C CYS A 76 5.23 -2.81 -13.23
N SER A 77 5.48 -2.91 -11.92
CA SER A 77 5.79 -4.19 -11.27
C SER A 77 4.62 -5.19 -11.39
N LEU A 78 3.38 -4.70 -11.27
CA LEU A 78 2.20 -5.55 -11.47
C LEU A 78 2.11 -6.05 -12.92
N VAL A 79 2.38 -5.19 -13.92
CA VAL A 79 2.43 -5.60 -15.33
C VAL A 79 3.48 -6.68 -15.54
N ALA A 80 4.69 -6.48 -15.00
CA ALA A 80 5.80 -7.42 -15.16
C ALA A 80 5.52 -8.80 -14.53
N GLU A 81 4.85 -8.84 -13.38
CA GLU A 81 4.65 -10.05 -12.59
C GLU A 81 3.33 -10.78 -12.93
N LEU A 82 2.28 -10.05 -13.29
CA LEU A 82 0.95 -10.61 -13.56
C LEU A 82 0.60 -10.63 -15.04
N GLY A 83 1.21 -9.74 -15.83
CA GLY A 83 0.69 -9.42 -17.14
C GLY A 83 -0.65 -8.67 -17.07
N VAL A 84 -1.24 -8.43 -18.24
CA VAL A 84 -2.52 -7.70 -18.35
C VAL A 84 -3.72 -8.62 -18.68
N ASN A 85 -3.46 -9.87 -19.07
CA ASN A 85 -4.50 -10.80 -19.41
C ASN A 85 -5.05 -11.52 -18.17
N MET A 86 -6.12 -10.97 -17.60
CA MET A 86 -6.77 -11.58 -16.41
C MET A 86 -7.58 -12.85 -16.71
N ASN A 87 -7.77 -13.23 -17.98
CA ASN A 87 -8.48 -14.47 -18.32
C ASN A 87 -7.66 -15.72 -18.02
N GLN A 88 -6.36 -15.61 -17.80
CA GLN A 88 -5.50 -16.69 -17.31
C GLN A 88 -5.87 -17.16 -15.90
N PHE A 89 -6.62 -16.37 -15.13
CA PHE A 89 -7.10 -16.72 -13.81
C PHE A 89 -8.63 -16.89 -13.82
N PRO A 90 -9.16 -18.05 -13.40
CA PRO A 90 -10.61 -18.28 -13.35
C PRO A 90 -11.36 -17.26 -12.48
N SER A 91 -10.73 -16.79 -11.40
CA SER A 91 -11.27 -15.74 -10.52
C SER A 91 -10.17 -14.95 -9.82
N ALA A 92 -10.56 -13.82 -9.22
CA ALA A 92 -9.66 -13.02 -8.38
C ALA A 92 -9.10 -13.81 -7.20
N GLN A 93 -9.86 -14.79 -6.66
CA GLN A 93 -9.40 -15.67 -5.58
C GLN A 93 -8.31 -16.63 -6.05
N HIS A 94 -8.40 -17.15 -7.29
CA HIS A 94 -7.34 -17.97 -7.88
C HIS A 94 -6.06 -17.15 -8.05
N LEU A 95 -6.15 -15.90 -8.52
CA LEU A 95 -5.02 -14.99 -8.58
C LEU A 95 -4.39 -14.76 -7.19
N ALA A 96 -5.22 -14.47 -6.18
CA ALA A 96 -4.73 -14.23 -4.82
C ALA A 96 -4.07 -15.49 -4.20
N SER A 97 -4.59 -16.67 -4.51
CA SER A 97 -3.99 -17.95 -4.11
C SER A 97 -2.67 -18.21 -4.81
N TRP A 98 -2.59 -17.94 -6.13
CA TRP A 98 -1.36 -18.05 -6.92
C TRP A 98 -0.29 -17.09 -6.39
N ALA A 99 -0.65 -15.85 -6.09
CA ALA A 99 0.24 -14.84 -5.49
C ALA A 99 0.64 -15.17 -4.05
N ALA A 100 0.11 -16.24 -3.46
CA ALA A 100 0.32 -16.65 -2.06
C ALA A 100 0.01 -15.53 -1.04
N LEU A 101 -0.99 -14.69 -1.34
CA LEU A 101 -1.50 -13.66 -0.42
C LEU A 101 -2.68 -14.17 0.43
N CYS A 102 -3.21 -15.34 0.12
CA CYS A 102 -4.23 -16.01 0.93
C CYS A 102 -3.60 -16.63 2.19
N PRO A 103 -4.34 -16.66 3.32
CA PRO A 103 -3.90 -17.41 4.50
C PRO A 103 -3.73 -18.88 4.13
N GLY A 104 -2.65 -19.50 4.61
CA GLY A 104 -2.46 -20.93 4.49
C GLY A 104 -3.51 -21.69 5.28
N ASN A 105 -3.96 -22.83 4.74
CA ASN A 105 -4.85 -23.76 5.44
C ASN A 105 -4.00 -24.86 6.08
N HIS A 106 -3.47 -24.58 7.28
CA HIS A 106 -2.75 -25.58 8.08
C HIS A 106 -3.63 -25.97 9.25
N GLU A 107 -4.50 -26.95 8.99
CA GLU A 107 -5.47 -27.48 9.94
C GLU A 107 -5.31 -28.99 10.07
N SER A 108 -5.45 -29.51 11.27
CA SER A 108 -5.42 -30.96 11.57
C SER A 108 -6.39 -31.25 12.71
N ALA A 109 -7.24 -32.24 12.51
CA ALA A 109 -8.26 -32.67 13.48
C ALA A 109 -9.14 -31.50 13.98
N GLY A 110 -9.61 -30.62 13.08
CA GLY A 110 -10.42 -29.45 13.41
C GLY A 110 -9.68 -28.32 14.14
N LYS A 111 -8.37 -28.46 14.41
CA LYS A 111 -7.55 -27.42 15.07
C LYS A 111 -6.67 -26.70 14.05
N ARG A 112 -6.88 -25.38 13.92
CA ARG A 112 -6.06 -24.53 13.08
C ARG A 112 -4.69 -24.29 13.71
N LYS A 113 -3.63 -24.86 13.09
CA LYS A 113 -2.25 -24.73 13.58
C LYS A 113 -1.58 -23.43 13.14
N SER A 114 -1.81 -22.99 11.90
CA SER A 114 -1.20 -21.76 11.38
C SER A 114 -2.05 -21.13 10.28
N GLY A 115 -2.08 -19.79 10.26
CA GLY A 115 -2.63 -19.00 9.15
C GLY A 115 -1.52 -18.27 8.37
N LYS A 116 -0.26 -18.73 8.45
CA LYS A 116 0.86 -18.17 7.69
C LYS A 116 0.58 -18.33 6.20
N THR A 117 0.81 -17.28 5.42
CA THR A 117 0.75 -17.36 3.96
C THR A 117 1.83 -18.28 3.44
N ARG A 118 1.56 -18.97 2.33
CA ARG A 118 2.56 -19.79 1.62
C ARG A 118 3.63 -18.90 0.99
N ASP A 119 4.73 -19.52 0.59
CA ASP A 119 5.72 -18.87 -0.26
C ASP A 119 5.17 -18.76 -1.68
N GLY A 120 5.36 -17.62 -2.31
CA GLY A 120 4.88 -17.29 -3.64
C GLY A 120 5.78 -16.25 -4.28
N ASN A 121 5.27 -15.52 -5.28
CA ASN A 121 6.03 -14.48 -5.94
C ASN A 121 6.40 -13.36 -4.95
N LYS A 122 7.69 -13.34 -4.56
CA LYS A 122 8.22 -12.38 -3.57
C LYS A 122 8.28 -10.94 -4.10
N TRP A 123 8.44 -10.75 -5.40
CA TRP A 123 8.50 -9.43 -6.02
C TRP A 123 7.12 -8.79 -6.04
N LEU A 124 6.11 -9.51 -6.53
CA LEU A 124 4.72 -9.09 -6.48
C LEU A 124 4.28 -8.76 -5.05
N ARG A 125 4.58 -9.66 -4.11
CA ARG A 125 4.25 -9.46 -2.69
C ARG A 125 4.90 -8.22 -2.11
N ARG A 126 6.18 -7.95 -2.43
CA ARG A 126 6.91 -6.77 -2.00
C ARG A 126 6.22 -5.49 -2.50
N SER A 127 5.95 -5.41 -3.81
CA SER A 127 5.32 -4.26 -4.44
C SER A 127 3.93 -3.98 -3.86
N LEU A 128 3.10 -5.01 -3.67
CA LEU A 128 1.77 -4.87 -3.06
C LEU A 128 1.84 -4.48 -1.57
N CYS A 129 2.81 -4.99 -0.82
CA CYS A 129 3.00 -4.58 0.57
C CYS A 129 3.47 -3.12 0.67
N GLN A 130 4.30 -2.64 -0.25
CA GLN A 130 4.69 -1.23 -0.32
C GLN A 130 3.49 -0.33 -0.62
N ALA A 131 2.65 -0.70 -1.60
CA ALA A 131 1.39 -0.01 -1.89
C ALA A 131 0.46 0.01 -0.66
N ALA A 132 0.30 -1.12 0.01
CA ALA A 132 -0.51 -1.22 1.22
C ALA A 132 0.01 -0.33 2.35
N TRP A 133 1.33 -0.22 2.54
CA TRP A 133 1.93 0.71 3.50
C TRP A 133 1.71 2.17 3.10
N ALA A 134 1.83 2.53 1.82
CA ALA A 134 1.57 3.88 1.33
C ALA A 134 0.13 4.31 1.64
N VAL A 135 -0.83 3.41 1.44
CA VAL A 135 -2.25 3.66 1.74
C VAL A 135 -2.52 3.96 3.22
N THR A 136 -1.75 3.41 4.16
CA THR A 136 -1.99 3.66 5.60
C THR A 136 -1.97 5.12 5.99
N ARG A 137 -1.25 5.95 5.23
CA ARG A 137 -1.11 7.41 5.43
C ARG A 137 -2.25 8.22 4.81
N LYS A 138 -3.05 7.61 3.94
CA LYS A 138 -4.16 8.30 3.25
C LYS A 138 -5.37 8.40 4.17
N LYS A 139 -5.88 9.61 4.36
CA LYS A 139 -7.11 9.85 5.14
C LYS A 139 -8.35 9.55 4.29
N HIS A 140 -9.46 9.24 4.94
CA HIS A 140 -10.77 9.03 4.32
C HIS A 140 -10.79 8.02 3.15
N CYS A 141 -9.95 6.98 3.23
CA CYS A 141 -9.81 5.96 2.21
C CYS A 141 -10.26 4.60 2.77
N TYR A 142 -11.04 3.85 1.99
CA TYR A 142 -11.50 2.51 2.33
C TYR A 142 -10.36 1.58 2.75
N LEU A 143 -9.28 1.51 1.95
CA LEU A 143 -8.15 0.63 2.21
C LEU A 143 -7.41 1.01 3.51
N SER A 144 -7.31 2.32 3.83
CA SER A 144 -6.71 2.76 5.07
C SER A 144 -7.59 2.47 6.29
N ALA A 145 -8.91 2.55 6.14
CA ALA A 145 -9.86 2.15 7.17
C ALA A 145 -9.80 0.64 7.43
N GLN A 146 -9.74 -0.16 6.37
CA GLN A 146 -9.54 -1.61 6.44
C GLN A 146 -8.25 -1.95 7.18
N PHE A 147 -7.14 -1.27 6.83
CA PHE A 147 -5.86 -1.46 7.53
C PHE A 147 -6.01 -1.20 9.04
N ARG A 148 -6.54 -0.03 9.44
CA ARG A 148 -6.69 0.34 10.85
C ARG A 148 -7.53 -0.67 11.63
N ARG A 149 -8.67 -1.09 11.05
CA ARG A 149 -9.56 -2.09 11.66
C ARG A 149 -8.87 -3.44 11.85
N LEU A 150 -8.07 -3.88 10.90
CA LEU A 150 -7.34 -5.14 10.98
C LEU A 150 -6.12 -5.04 11.90
N ALA A 151 -5.39 -3.93 11.85
CA ALA A 151 -4.21 -3.70 12.68
C ALA A 151 -4.52 -3.71 14.16
N ALA A 152 -5.65 -3.12 14.56
CA ALA A 152 -6.13 -3.12 15.96
C ALA A 152 -6.37 -4.54 16.52
N ARG A 153 -6.74 -5.52 15.66
CA ARG A 153 -7.07 -6.88 16.11
C ARG A 153 -5.96 -7.90 15.86
N ARG A 154 -5.16 -7.73 14.81
CA ARG A 154 -4.22 -8.76 14.30
C ARG A 154 -2.79 -8.24 14.19
N GLY A 155 -2.55 -6.96 14.47
CA GLY A 155 -1.27 -6.29 14.32
C GLY A 155 -0.99 -5.82 12.90
N ALA A 156 -0.10 -4.83 12.77
CA ALA A 156 0.18 -4.11 11.52
C ALA A 156 0.69 -5.04 10.40
N LYS A 157 1.62 -5.97 10.69
CA LYS A 157 2.19 -6.87 9.67
C LYS A 157 1.13 -7.73 8.97
N ARG A 158 0.16 -8.26 9.73
CA ARG A 158 -0.95 -9.07 9.17
C ARG A 158 -1.94 -8.19 8.43
N ALA A 159 -2.21 -6.98 8.93
CA ALA A 159 -3.09 -6.02 8.28
C ALA A 159 -2.55 -5.58 6.90
N VAL A 160 -1.24 -5.31 6.78
CA VAL A 160 -0.61 -5.00 5.49
C VAL A 160 -0.83 -6.11 4.47
N VAL A 161 -0.59 -7.37 4.84
CA VAL A 161 -0.79 -8.51 3.92
C VAL A 161 -2.26 -8.63 3.50
N ALA A 162 -3.21 -8.39 4.41
CA ALA A 162 -4.63 -8.43 4.08
C ALA A 162 -5.04 -7.28 3.14
N VAL A 163 -4.50 -6.07 3.34
CA VAL A 163 -4.73 -4.94 2.42
C VAL A 163 -4.05 -5.20 1.07
N SER A 164 -2.85 -5.78 1.04
CA SER A 164 -2.18 -6.21 -0.20
C SER A 164 -3.04 -7.20 -0.99
N HIS A 165 -3.66 -8.17 -0.30
CA HIS A 165 -4.63 -9.08 -0.91
C HIS A 165 -5.81 -8.30 -1.52
N THR A 166 -6.38 -7.34 -0.79
CA THR A 166 -7.49 -6.52 -1.29
C THR A 166 -7.09 -5.70 -2.51
N ILE A 167 -5.89 -5.08 -2.51
CA ILE A 167 -5.35 -4.34 -3.66
C ILE A 167 -5.25 -5.27 -4.88
N LEU A 168 -4.76 -6.50 -4.72
CA LEU A 168 -4.65 -7.46 -5.81
C LEU A 168 -6.02 -7.86 -6.39
N ILE A 169 -7.03 -8.08 -5.53
CA ILE A 169 -8.41 -8.36 -5.96
C ILE A 169 -8.98 -7.17 -6.76
N ILE A 170 -8.77 -5.95 -6.28
CA ILE A 170 -9.20 -4.73 -6.97
C ILE A 170 -8.49 -4.62 -8.32
N ALA A 171 -7.17 -4.84 -8.38
CA ALA A 171 -6.39 -4.79 -9.61
C ALA A 171 -6.91 -5.79 -10.66
N PHE A 172 -7.30 -7.00 -10.25
CA PHE A 172 -7.94 -7.99 -11.12
C PHE A 172 -9.25 -7.46 -11.73
N HIS A 173 -10.14 -6.92 -10.88
CA HIS A 173 -11.44 -6.44 -11.35
C HIS A 173 -11.32 -5.22 -12.24
N ILE A 174 -10.39 -4.31 -11.97
CA ILE A 174 -10.12 -3.12 -12.80
C ILE A 174 -9.78 -3.54 -14.24
N LEU A 175 -8.83 -4.47 -14.43
CA LEU A 175 -8.49 -4.93 -15.79
C LEU A 175 -9.61 -5.75 -16.43
N LYS A 176 -10.39 -6.48 -15.66
CA LYS A 176 -11.51 -7.26 -16.18
C LYS A 176 -12.67 -6.38 -16.65
N SER A 177 -12.93 -5.26 -15.95
CA SER A 177 -14.02 -4.32 -16.27
C SER A 177 -13.58 -3.19 -17.20
N GLY A 178 -12.28 -2.90 -17.27
CA GLY A 178 -11.76 -1.72 -17.95
C GLY A 178 -12.06 -0.39 -17.24
N GLN A 179 -12.54 -0.44 -15.98
CA GLN A 179 -12.91 0.74 -15.20
C GLN A 179 -11.89 0.97 -14.08
N GLY A 180 -11.52 2.23 -13.85
CA GLY A 180 -10.65 2.62 -12.74
C GLY A 180 -11.26 2.36 -11.37
N TYR A 181 -10.43 2.48 -10.35
CA TYR A 181 -10.85 2.31 -8.96
C TYR A 181 -11.87 3.38 -8.54
N HIS A 182 -12.95 2.94 -7.92
CA HIS A 182 -13.91 3.82 -7.27
C HIS A 182 -13.71 3.80 -5.75
N GLU A 183 -13.47 4.97 -5.15
CA GLU A 183 -13.24 5.08 -3.72
C GLU A 183 -14.55 4.96 -2.94
N LEU A 184 -14.62 4.00 -2.03
CA LEU A 184 -15.80 3.72 -1.21
C LEU A 184 -15.88 4.60 0.05
N GLY A 185 -14.76 5.25 0.41
CA GLY A 185 -14.65 6.08 1.59
C GLY A 185 -14.30 5.34 2.88
N GLY A 186 -13.77 6.09 3.86
CA GLY A 186 -13.29 5.52 5.13
C GLY A 186 -14.39 4.92 6.00
N ASN A 187 -15.64 5.37 5.84
CA ASN A 187 -16.78 4.94 6.65
C ASN A 187 -17.55 3.76 6.04
N TYR A 188 -17.17 3.30 4.85
CA TYR A 188 -17.88 2.25 4.13
C TYR A 188 -18.05 0.96 4.97
N LEU A 189 -17.01 0.53 5.66
CA LEU A 189 -17.05 -0.67 6.52
C LEU A 189 -17.99 -0.51 7.73
N GLU A 190 -18.22 0.70 8.18
CA GLU A 190 -19.16 1.01 9.27
C GLU A 190 -20.59 1.01 8.75
N GLN A 191 -20.81 1.54 7.55
CA GLN A 191 -22.12 1.58 6.90
C GLN A 191 -22.67 0.18 6.58
N ILE A 192 -21.85 -0.73 6.05
CA ILE A 192 -22.25 -2.11 5.79
C ILE A 192 -22.68 -2.85 7.05
N ASN A 193 -22.07 -2.57 8.20
CA ASN A 193 -22.34 -3.26 9.45
C ASN A 193 -23.04 -2.36 10.48
N LYS A 194 -23.75 -1.33 10.03
CA LYS A 194 -24.35 -0.29 10.87
C LYS A 194 -25.14 -0.88 12.03
N ASP A 195 -26.10 -1.78 11.76
CA ASP A 195 -26.95 -2.37 12.78
C ASP A 195 -26.19 -3.24 13.80
N GLN A 196 -25.18 -3.97 13.32
CA GLN A 196 -24.35 -4.78 14.19
C GLN A 196 -23.47 -3.88 15.09
N LEU A 197 -22.96 -2.78 14.55
CA LEU A 197 -22.15 -1.82 15.26
C LEU A 197 -22.98 -1.07 16.33
N GLN A 198 -24.20 -0.67 15.97
CA GLN A 198 -25.15 -0.05 16.90
C GLN A 198 -25.45 -0.98 18.07
N ARG A 199 -25.86 -2.22 17.82
CA ARG A 199 -26.11 -3.24 18.87
C ARG A 199 -24.89 -3.47 19.76
N TYR A 200 -23.70 -3.50 19.16
CA TYR A 200 -22.44 -3.66 19.92
C TYR A 200 -22.21 -2.49 20.88
N PHE A 201 -22.36 -1.25 20.42
CA PHE A 201 -22.14 -0.06 21.26
C PHE A 201 -23.22 0.07 22.35
N VAL A 202 -24.48 -0.15 22.01
CA VAL A 202 -25.59 -0.14 22.99
C VAL A 202 -25.28 -1.15 24.10
N LYS A 203 -25.03 -2.42 23.77
CA LYS A 203 -24.71 -3.46 24.73
C LYS A 203 -23.48 -3.15 25.59
N ARG A 204 -22.52 -2.44 25.03
CA ARG A 204 -21.31 -2.05 25.76
C ARG A 204 -21.58 -0.92 26.75
N LEU A 205 -22.41 0.07 26.40
CA LEU A 205 -22.83 1.15 27.28
C LEU A 205 -23.76 0.65 28.40
N GLU A 206 -24.68 -0.27 28.08
CA GLU A 206 -25.56 -0.91 29.09
C GLU A 206 -24.75 -1.68 30.14
N ARG A 207 -23.67 -2.36 29.74
CA ARG A 207 -22.76 -3.03 30.70
C ARG A 207 -22.02 -2.07 31.63
N LEU A 208 -21.93 -0.78 31.28
CA LEU A 208 -21.41 0.28 32.15
C LEU A 208 -22.48 0.89 33.04
N GLY A 209 -23.71 0.33 33.05
CA GLY A 209 -24.83 0.79 33.90
C GLY A 209 -25.61 1.95 33.27
N LEU A 210 -25.44 2.24 31.97
CA LEU A 210 -26.12 3.32 31.27
C LEU A 210 -27.35 2.80 30.53
N LYS A 211 -28.48 3.51 30.61
CA LYS A 211 -29.64 3.27 29.75
C LYS A 211 -29.43 4.02 28.43
N VAL A 212 -29.45 3.31 27.31
CA VAL A 212 -29.14 3.85 25.99
C VAL A 212 -30.41 3.93 25.14
N THR A 213 -30.73 5.13 24.68
CA THR A 213 -31.79 5.38 23.70
C THR A 213 -31.15 5.91 22.42
N LEU A 214 -31.50 5.34 21.27
CA LEU A 214 -30.96 5.77 19.98
C LEU A 214 -32.02 6.60 19.25
N GLU A 215 -31.66 7.81 18.88
CA GLU A 215 -32.46 8.67 18.02
C GLU A 215 -31.72 8.91 16.69
N PRO A 216 -32.42 8.89 15.56
CA PRO A 216 -31.78 9.22 14.28
C PRO A 216 -31.33 10.70 14.32
N ALA A 217 -30.04 10.94 13.99
CA ALA A 217 -29.57 12.31 13.84
C ALA A 217 -30.33 12.97 12.68
N THR A 218 -31.02 14.06 12.95
CA THR A 218 -31.57 14.92 11.90
C THR A 218 -30.45 15.41 11.02
N ALA A 219 -30.52 15.15 9.72
CA ALA A 219 -29.55 15.63 8.77
C ALA A 219 -29.44 17.16 8.89
N VAL A 220 -28.31 17.64 9.40
CA VAL A 220 -27.98 19.06 9.31
C VAL A 220 -27.68 19.29 7.82
N ALA A 221 -28.55 20.09 7.21
CA ALA A 221 -28.48 20.51 5.82
C ALA A 221 -27.19 21.31 5.53
#